data_2e47d9f06e80d951a1d5f7929d891a03
#
_entry.id   2e47d9f06e80d951a1d5f7929d891a03
#
_cell.length_a   1.000
_cell.length_b   1.000
_cell.length_c   1.000
_cell.angle_alpha   90.00
_cell.angle_beta   90.00
_cell.angle_gamma   90.00
#
_symmetry.space_group_name_H-M   'P 1'
#
loop_
_entity.id
_entity.type
_entity.pdbx_description
1 polymer ?
#
loop_
_entity_poly.entity_id
_entity_poly.type
_entity_poly.pdbx_seq_one_letter_code
_entity_poly.pdbx_strand_id
1 'polypeptide(L)'
;VKAKNKFLLAPLTNMQSPDQGRISDDEFIWLTKRAEGGFGIIMTCAMPVLKSGIGWKGQLGIYDPKHEDGHYRLNERLHNLEALSIAQIFHAGIRADINYSGDKIGPSMNSEKSAREMSIAEIEQMKVAFVECAIRAYQCKYDGIELHAAHGYLIGQFLSKKFNKREDDYGGSFKNRAKFLIDIIEEIKEKTSSNFLIGCLLYTS
;
A
#
# COMPACT_ATOMS: atom_id res chain seq x y z
N VAL A 1 20.68 -0.40 -4.18
CA VAL A 1 20.43 -0.97 -2.84
C VAL A 1 20.83 -2.45 -2.82
N LYS A 2 21.46 -2.94 -1.73
CA LYS A 2 21.93 -4.32 -1.61
C LYS A 2 21.42 -4.90 -0.29
N ALA A 3 20.64 -5.98 -0.35
CA ALA A 3 20.23 -6.74 0.83
C ALA A 3 21.37 -7.65 1.33
N LYS A 4 21.48 -7.85 2.65
CA LYS A 4 22.47 -8.76 3.26
C LYS A 4 22.27 -10.24 2.86
N ASN A 5 21.05 -10.63 2.51
CA ASN A 5 20.70 -11.96 2.02
C ASN A 5 19.37 -11.93 1.25
N LYS A 6 18.90 -13.09 0.78
CA LYS A 6 17.69 -13.27 -0.03
C LYS A 6 16.42 -13.54 0.78
N PHE A 7 16.48 -13.59 2.12
CA PHE A 7 15.31 -13.83 2.94
C PHE A 7 14.50 -12.56 3.11
N LEU A 8 13.27 -12.59 2.62
CA LEU A 8 12.32 -11.49 2.69
C LEU A 8 11.15 -11.91 3.57
N LEU A 9 10.85 -11.10 4.58
CA LEU A 9 9.60 -11.21 5.32
C LEU A 9 8.47 -10.62 4.46
N ALA A 10 7.57 -11.49 3.98
CA ALA A 10 6.42 -11.06 3.20
C ALA A 10 5.43 -10.22 4.04
N PRO A 11 4.65 -9.33 3.41
CA PRO A 11 3.59 -8.60 4.07
C PRO A 11 2.59 -9.54 4.74
N LEU A 12 2.29 -9.28 6.01
CA LEU A 12 1.34 -10.10 6.77
C LEU A 12 0.40 -9.21 7.59
N THR A 13 -0.90 -9.40 7.41
CA THR A 13 -1.94 -8.76 8.22
C THR A 13 -1.87 -9.26 9.66
N ASN A 14 -1.59 -8.38 10.61
CA ASN A 14 -1.37 -8.73 12.01
C ASN A 14 -2.31 -8.03 13.00
N MET A 15 -3.03 -6.97 12.56
CA MET A 15 -4.02 -6.23 13.36
C MET A 15 -3.43 -5.63 14.66
N GLN A 16 -2.13 -5.31 14.68
CA GLN A 16 -1.41 -4.89 15.88
C GLN A 16 -1.33 -3.38 16.08
N SER A 17 -1.92 -2.56 15.20
CA SER A 17 -1.88 -1.09 15.29
C SER A 17 -3.27 -0.47 15.56
N PRO A 18 -3.90 -0.77 16.73
CA PRO A 18 -5.27 -0.36 17.03
C PRO A 18 -5.44 1.15 17.28
N ASP A 19 -4.38 1.87 17.65
CA ASP A 19 -4.42 3.31 17.86
C ASP A 19 -4.34 4.06 16.52
N GLN A 20 -5.46 4.11 15.81
CA GLN A 20 -5.62 4.85 14.56
C GLN A 20 -4.50 4.61 13.53
N GLY A 21 -3.95 3.41 13.50
CA GLY A 21 -2.88 3.02 12.59
C GLY A 21 -1.46 3.43 13.01
N ARG A 22 -1.26 3.95 14.22
CA ARG A 22 0.09 4.17 14.76
C ARG A 22 0.78 2.84 15.03
N ILE A 23 2.06 2.74 14.73
CA ILE A 23 2.85 1.53 15.08
C ILE A 23 2.79 1.33 16.59
N SER A 24 2.28 0.18 17.01
CA SER A 24 2.33 -0.25 18.40
C SER A 24 3.69 -0.85 18.74
N ASP A 25 3.98 -0.99 20.04
CA ASP A 25 5.19 -1.69 20.48
C ASP A 25 5.16 -3.17 20.06
N ASP A 26 4.00 -3.81 20.05
CA ASP A 26 3.85 -5.20 19.58
C ASP A 26 4.23 -5.34 18.10
N GLU A 27 3.76 -4.46 17.23
CA GLU A 27 4.10 -4.48 15.80
C GLU A 27 5.57 -4.13 15.58
N PHE A 28 6.10 -3.15 16.30
CA PHE A 28 7.51 -2.78 16.26
C PHE A 28 8.39 -3.98 16.65
N ILE A 29 8.09 -4.63 17.78
CA ILE A 29 8.83 -5.81 18.26
C ILE A 29 8.68 -6.97 17.26
N TRP A 30 7.48 -7.17 16.72
CA TRP A 30 7.22 -8.24 15.76
C TRP A 30 8.07 -8.09 14.50
N LEU A 31 8.19 -6.90 13.93
CA LEU A 31 9.00 -6.63 12.74
C LEU A 31 10.50 -6.70 13.03
N THR A 32 10.95 -6.06 14.12
CA THR A 32 12.38 -5.99 14.45
C THR A 32 12.96 -7.35 14.85
N LYS A 33 12.21 -8.21 15.55
CA LYS A 33 12.63 -9.58 15.86
C LYS A 33 12.92 -10.43 14.61
N ARG A 34 12.22 -10.19 13.48
CA ARG A 34 12.51 -10.89 12.22
C ARG A 34 13.83 -10.43 11.62
N ALA A 35 14.12 -9.14 11.70
CA ALA A 35 15.43 -8.62 11.30
C ALA A 35 16.56 -9.14 12.18
N GLU A 36 16.37 -9.21 13.51
CA GLU A 36 17.28 -9.84 14.47
C GLU A 36 17.48 -11.34 14.16
N GLY A 37 16.41 -12.03 13.74
CA GLY A 37 16.44 -13.44 13.32
C GLY A 37 17.10 -13.67 11.96
N GLY A 38 17.60 -12.61 11.29
CA GLY A 38 18.43 -12.72 10.11
C GLY A 38 17.75 -12.40 8.77
N PHE A 39 16.49 -12.01 8.73
CA PHE A 39 15.87 -11.56 7.48
C PHE A 39 16.63 -10.34 6.91
N GLY A 40 16.90 -10.38 5.60
CA GLY A 40 17.58 -9.30 4.88
C GLY A 40 16.64 -8.19 4.41
N ILE A 41 15.36 -8.49 4.27
CA ILE A 41 14.32 -7.55 3.86
C ILE A 41 13.09 -7.73 4.75
N ILE A 42 12.59 -6.65 5.31
CA ILE A 42 11.38 -6.63 6.14
C ILE A 42 10.31 -5.81 5.40
N MET A 43 9.18 -6.44 5.11
CA MET A 43 8.01 -5.74 4.58
C MET A 43 6.97 -5.53 5.68
N THR A 44 6.35 -4.35 5.70
CA THR A 44 5.22 -4.07 6.59
C THR A 44 3.97 -4.82 6.12
N CYS A 45 2.94 -4.92 6.96
CA CYS A 45 1.61 -5.26 6.47
C CYS A 45 1.10 -4.20 5.48
N ALA A 46 0.02 -4.51 4.75
CA ALA A 46 -0.60 -3.58 3.80
C ALA A 46 -1.15 -2.36 4.53
N MET A 47 -0.63 -1.17 4.23
CA MET A 47 -1.01 0.11 4.82
C MET A 47 -1.92 0.89 3.88
N PRO A 48 -3.09 1.37 4.33
CA PRO A 48 -3.99 2.15 3.48
C PRO A 48 -3.40 3.50 3.14
N VAL A 49 -3.60 3.95 1.89
CA VAL A 49 -3.17 5.28 1.42
C VAL A 49 -4.13 6.41 1.79
N LEU A 50 -5.34 6.04 2.21
CA LEU A 50 -6.37 6.94 2.76
C LEU A 50 -7.14 6.21 3.85
N LYS A 51 -7.76 6.94 4.75
CA LYS A 51 -8.68 6.37 5.76
C LYS A 51 -9.81 5.57 5.10
N SER A 52 -10.32 6.02 3.96
CA SER A 52 -11.33 5.31 3.15
C SER A 52 -10.85 3.95 2.62
N GLY A 53 -9.55 3.70 2.59
CA GLY A 53 -8.95 2.45 2.14
C GLY A 53 -8.71 1.42 3.24
N ILE A 54 -9.08 1.69 4.49
CA ILE A 54 -8.91 0.74 5.61
C ILE A 54 -9.75 -0.51 5.35
N GLY A 55 -9.11 -1.67 5.45
CA GLY A 55 -9.75 -2.96 5.22
C GLY A 55 -10.18 -3.69 6.50
N TRP A 56 -9.58 -3.37 7.66
CA TRP A 56 -9.84 -4.05 8.94
C TRP A 56 -9.38 -3.22 10.14
N LYS A 57 -9.91 -3.57 11.31
CA LYS A 57 -9.52 -2.96 12.58
C LYS A 57 -8.05 -3.26 12.92
N GLY A 58 -7.37 -2.28 13.51
CA GLY A 58 -5.97 -2.45 13.96
C GLY A 58 -4.95 -2.46 12.82
N GLN A 59 -5.32 -2.00 11.64
CA GLN A 59 -4.43 -1.91 10.49
C GLN A 59 -3.42 -0.77 10.68
N LEU A 60 -2.15 -1.06 10.39
CA LEU A 60 -1.09 -0.07 10.34
C LEU A 60 -1.38 0.97 9.25
N GLY A 61 -1.13 2.24 9.53
CA GLY A 61 -1.36 3.35 8.60
C GLY A 61 -0.10 4.09 8.20
N ILE A 62 -0.15 4.76 7.05
CA ILE A 62 0.89 5.70 6.58
C ILE A 62 0.27 6.95 5.94
N TYR A 63 -1.05 7.04 5.89
CA TYR A 63 -1.81 8.10 5.21
C TYR A 63 -1.87 9.44 5.96
N ASP A 64 -1.34 9.52 7.17
CA ASP A 64 -1.45 10.70 8.04
C ASP A 64 -0.07 11.01 8.64
N PRO A 65 0.35 12.29 8.73
CA PRO A 65 1.63 12.69 9.35
C PRO A 65 1.86 12.13 10.76
N LYS A 66 0.79 11.91 11.53
CA LYS A 66 0.88 11.31 12.88
C LYS A 66 1.50 9.91 12.91
N HIS A 67 1.65 9.25 11.77
CA HIS A 67 2.25 7.92 11.67
C HIS A 67 3.78 7.99 11.54
N GLU A 68 4.34 9.13 11.11
CA GLU A 68 5.73 9.27 10.66
C GLU A 68 6.76 8.90 11.72
N ASP A 69 6.59 9.37 12.96
CA ASP A 69 7.55 9.10 14.06
C ASP A 69 7.73 7.59 14.30
N GLY A 70 6.63 6.83 14.28
CA GLY A 70 6.68 5.38 14.47
C GLY A 70 7.42 4.68 13.32
N HIS A 71 7.16 5.09 12.07
CA HIS A 71 7.84 4.55 10.89
C HIS A 71 9.32 4.92 10.87
N TYR A 72 9.66 6.14 11.23
CA TYR A 72 11.06 6.57 11.32
C TYR A 72 11.82 5.74 12.35
N ARG A 73 11.29 5.59 13.57
CA ARG A 73 11.86 4.74 14.63
C ARG A 73 12.04 3.30 14.18
N LEU A 74 11.05 2.74 13.46
CA LEU A 74 11.13 1.37 12.93
C LEU A 74 12.29 1.24 11.94
N ASN A 75 12.38 2.13 10.96
CA ASN A 75 13.39 2.06 9.91
C ASN A 75 14.80 2.27 10.45
N GLU A 76 14.98 3.18 11.42
CA GLU A 76 16.26 3.35 12.11
C GLU A 76 16.69 2.02 12.77
N ARG A 77 15.77 1.32 13.46
CA ARG A 77 16.09 0.03 14.08
C ARG A 77 16.37 -1.05 13.04
N LEU A 78 15.62 -1.13 11.96
CA LEU A 78 15.82 -2.14 10.90
C LEU A 78 17.18 -1.93 10.20
N HIS A 79 17.55 -0.68 9.90
CA HIS A 79 18.84 -0.34 9.30
C HIS A 79 20.01 -0.68 10.23
N ASN A 80 19.88 -0.43 11.54
CA ASN A 80 20.88 -0.86 12.54
C ASN A 80 21.05 -2.39 12.61
N LEU A 81 20.06 -3.15 12.10
CA LEU A 81 20.12 -4.60 11.97
C LEU A 81 20.49 -5.05 10.54
N GLU A 82 20.96 -4.11 9.71
CA GLU A 82 21.34 -4.33 8.31
C GLU A 82 20.22 -4.96 7.46
N ALA A 83 18.96 -4.71 7.81
CA ALA A 83 17.80 -5.12 7.04
C ALA A 83 17.26 -3.96 6.21
N LEU A 84 16.91 -4.23 4.95
CA LEU A 84 16.14 -3.29 4.13
C LEU A 84 14.68 -3.30 4.58
N SER A 85 14.03 -2.16 4.49
CA SER A 85 12.62 -1.97 4.84
C SER A 85 11.78 -1.58 3.64
N ILE A 86 10.65 -2.27 3.45
CA ILE A 86 9.70 -2.01 2.36
C ILE A 86 8.32 -1.76 2.95
N ALA A 87 7.72 -0.65 2.57
CA ALA A 87 6.35 -0.30 2.95
C ALA A 87 5.36 -0.85 1.92
N GLN A 88 4.51 -1.83 2.28
CA GLN A 88 3.42 -2.22 1.38
C GLN A 88 2.27 -1.23 1.51
N ILE A 89 1.85 -0.60 0.41
CA ILE A 89 0.75 0.38 0.37
C ILE A 89 -0.40 -0.10 -0.51
N PHE A 90 -1.63 0.19 -0.10
CA PHE A 90 -2.83 -0.25 -0.81
C PHE A 90 -4.05 0.64 -0.53
N HIS A 91 -5.15 0.34 -1.20
CA HIS A 91 -6.49 0.79 -0.86
C HIS A 91 -7.43 -0.40 -1.02
N ALA A 92 -8.27 -0.66 -0.01
CA ALA A 92 -9.12 -1.86 -0.04
C ALA A 92 -10.21 -1.82 -1.13
N GLY A 93 -10.56 -0.64 -1.65
CA GLY A 93 -11.55 -0.49 -2.70
C GLY A 93 -12.91 -1.02 -2.29
N ILE A 94 -13.53 -1.89 -3.11
CA ILE A 94 -14.83 -2.51 -2.81
C ILE A 94 -14.79 -3.42 -1.57
N ARG A 95 -13.60 -3.71 -1.03
CA ARG A 95 -13.38 -4.54 0.17
C ARG A 95 -13.12 -3.70 1.43
N ALA A 96 -13.22 -2.37 1.33
CA ALA A 96 -13.03 -1.49 2.48
C ALA A 96 -14.03 -1.80 3.59
N ASP A 97 -13.59 -1.65 4.84
CA ASP A 97 -14.49 -1.78 5.99
C ASP A 97 -15.30 -0.48 6.12
N ILE A 98 -16.61 -0.59 5.96
CA ILE A 98 -17.54 0.55 5.96
C ILE A 98 -17.49 1.35 7.28
N ASN A 99 -17.12 0.72 8.38
CA ASN A 99 -17.02 1.39 9.68
C ASN A 99 -15.88 2.43 9.71
N TYR A 100 -14.90 2.30 8.82
CA TYR A 100 -13.78 3.22 8.70
C TYR A 100 -13.84 4.06 7.43
N SER A 101 -14.26 3.47 6.32
CA SER A 101 -14.26 4.12 5.02
C SER A 101 -15.41 5.13 4.85
N GLY A 102 -16.55 4.88 5.52
CA GLY A 102 -17.79 5.62 5.29
C GLY A 102 -18.45 5.32 3.95
N ASP A 103 -17.68 4.86 2.96
CA ASP A 103 -18.12 4.51 1.61
C ASP A 103 -17.21 3.43 1.02
N LYS A 104 -17.74 2.62 0.11
CA LYS A 104 -16.97 1.64 -0.66
C LYS A 104 -16.93 2.07 -2.12
N ILE A 105 -15.74 2.17 -2.64
CA ILE A 105 -15.49 2.64 -4.01
C ILE A 105 -14.71 1.60 -4.81
N GLY A 106 -14.89 1.61 -6.12
CA GLY A 106 -14.15 0.75 -7.02
C GLY A 106 -14.13 1.32 -8.44
N PRO A 107 -13.47 0.65 -9.39
CA PRO A 107 -13.44 1.12 -10.78
C PRO A 107 -14.84 1.18 -11.41
N SER A 108 -15.76 0.33 -10.97
CA SER A 108 -17.15 0.30 -11.43
C SER A 108 -18.07 -0.07 -10.28
N MET A 109 -19.37 0.19 -10.46
CA MET A 109 -20.39 -0.21 -9.49
C MET A 109 -20.32 -1.71 -9.20
N ASN A 110 -20.43 -2.07 -7.93
CA ASN A 110 -20.49 -3.46 -7.49
C ASN A 110 -21.60 -3.61 -6.43
N SER A 111 -22.76 -4.08 -6.86
CA SER A 111 -23.94 -4.23 -6.00
C SER A 111 -23.77 -5.28 -4.91
N GLU A 112 -23.03 -6.36 -5.16
CA GLU A 112 -22.77 -7.42 -4.16
C GLU A 112 -21.98 -6.87 -2.95
N LYS A 113 -21.12 -5.89 -3.18
CA LYS A 113 -20.29 -5.25 -2.15
C LYS A 113 -20.84 -3.89 -1.71
N SER A 114 -21.98 -3.45 -2.28
CA SER A 114 -22.54 -2.11 -2.05
C SER A 114 -21.49 -1.02 -2.30
N ALA A 115 -20.73 -1.15 -3.39
CA ALA A 115 -19.68 -0.22 -3.76
C ALA A 115 -20.09 0.57 -5.01
N ARG A 116 -19.86 1.87 -4.96
CA ARG A 116 -20.08 2.76 -6.11
C ARG A 116 -18.87 2.86 -7.02
N GLU A 117 -19.11 3.29 -8.23
CA GLU A 117 -18.05 3.64 -9.17
C GLU A 117 -17.36 4.95 -8.77
N MET A 118 -16.04 4.99 -8.94
CA MET A 118 -15.24 6.20 -8.80
C MET A 118 -15.41 7.13 -10.02
N SER A 119 -15.60 8.40 -9.79
CA SER A 119 -15.47 9.43 -10.83
C SER A 119 -14.00 9.56 -11.28
N ILE A 120 -13.77 10.18 -12.46
CA ILE A 120 -12.41 10.48 -12.93
C ILE A 120 -11.66 11.36 -11.92
N ALA A 121 -12.32 12.36 -11.35
CA ALA A 121 -11.70 13.22 -10.33
C ALA A 121 -11.25 12.46 -9.10
N GLU A 122 -12.04 11.45 -8.64
CA GLU A 122 -11.66 10.60 -7.53
C GLU A 122 -10.51 9.64 -7.89
N ILE A 123 -10.42 9.17 -9.14
CA ILE A 123 -9.28 8.39 -9.62
C ILE A 123 -8.00 9.23 -9.55
N GLU A 124 -8.03 10.46 -10.01
CA GLU A 124 -6.89 11.39 -9.95
C GLU A 124 -6.47 11.66 -8.50
N GLN A 125 -7.43 11.95 -7.62
CA GLN A 125 -7.16 12.13 -6.18
C GLN A 125 -6.57 10.87 -5.53
N MET A 126 -7.03 9.69 -5.94
CA MET A 126 -6.51 8.42 -5.44
C MET A 126 -5.06 8.19 -5.88
N LYS A 127 -4.70 8.54 -7.12
CA LYS A 127 -3.30 8.49 -7.57
C LYS A 127 -2.43 9.39 -6.70
N VAL A 128 -2.86 10.62 -6.45
CA VAL A 128 -2.16 11.54 -5.55
C VAL A 128 -1.96 10.93 -4.17
N ALA A 129 -2.98 10.29 -3.59
CA ALA A 129 -2.88 9.66 -2.27
C ALA A 129 -1.83 8.52 -2.23
N PHE A 130 -1.75 7.69 -3.28
CA PHE A 130 -0.70 6.67 -3.39
C PHE A 130 0.70 7.29 -3.46
N VAL A 131 0.85 8.34 -4.25
CA VAL A 131 2.12 9.06 -4.42
C VAL A 131 2.56 9.74 -3.12
N GLU A 132 1.66 10.44 -2.43
CA GLU A 132 1.94 11.08 -1.14
C GLU A 132 2.37 10.07 -0.08
N CYS A 133 1.71 8.90 -0.02
CA CYS A 133 2.12 7.83 0.90
C CYS A 133 3.49 7.24 0.55
N ALA A 134 3.81 7.09 -0.73
CA ALA A 134 5.14 6.66 -1.16
C ALA A 134 6.22 7.70 -0.80
N ILE A 135 5.95 8.99 -0.98
CA ILE A 135 6.84 10.08 -0.57
C ILE A 135 7.03 10.06 0.95
N ARG A 136 5.96 9.88 1.73
CA ARG A 136 6.03 9.77 3.19
C ARG A 136 6.86 8.56 3.62
N ALA A 137 6.70 7.40 2.97
CA ALA A 137 7.55 6.24 3.21
C ALA A 137 9.02 6.56 2.93
N TYR A 138 9.32 7.23 1.82
CA TYR A 138 10.67 7.68 1.49
C TYR A 138 11.25 8.64 2.54
N GLN A 139 10.47 9.60 3.00
CA GLN A 139 10.85 10.55 4.07
C GLN A 139 11.10 9.83 5.41
N CYS A 140 10.30 8.81 5.73
CA CYS A 140 10.47 7.95 6.89
C CYS A 140 11.61 6.92 6.74
N LYS A 141 12.44 7.03 5.70
CA LYS A 141 13.64 6.20 5.46
C LYS A 141 13.37 4.75 5.08
N TYR A 142 12.19 4.43 4.54
CA TYR A 142 12.03 3.14 3.86
C TYR A 142 12.96 3.06 2.64
N ASP A 143 13.50 1.87 2.38
CA ASP A 143 14.31 1.59 1.17
C ASP A 143 13.44 1.47 -0.08
N GLY A 144 12.15 1.26 0.09
CA GLY A 144 11.20 1.20 -1.00
C GLY A 144 9.76 0.98 -0.55
N ILE A 145 8.90 0.85 -1.56
CA ILE A 145 7.48 0.50 -1.38
C ILE A 145 7.11 -0.72 -2.21
N GLU A 146 6.03 -1.40 -1.82
CA GLU A 146 5.34 -2.35 -2.68
C GLU A 146 3.90 -1.90 -2.89
N LEU A 147 3.50 -1.69 -4.15
CA LEU A 147 2.11 -1.44 -4.54
C LEU A 147 1.34 -2.75 -4.53
N HIS A 148 0.31 -2.82 -3.69
CA HIS A 148 -0.51 -4.03 -3.58
C HIS A 148 -1.57 -4.07 -4.69
N ALA A 149 -1.26 -4.73 -5.81
CA ALA A 149 -2.12 -4.88 -6.98
C ALA A 149 -2.78 -6.28 -7.08
N ALA A 150 -2.91 -6.97 -5.96
CA ALA A 150 -3.43 -8.32 -5.87
C ALA A 150 -4.63 -8.43 -4.93
N HIS A 151 -5.08 -9.67 -4.64
CA HIS A 151 -6.10 -10.04 -3.66
C HIS A 151 -7.45 -9.32 -3.82
N GLY A 152 -7.73 -8.76 -5.01
CA GLY A 152 -8.97 -8.03 -5.27
C GLY A 152 -9.07 -6.71 -4.50
N TYR A 153 -7.93 -6.04 -4.22
CA TYR A 153 -7.87 -4.66 -3.74
C TYR A 153 -7.86 -3.66 -4.90
N LEU A 154 -7.92 -2.37 -4.64
CA LEU A 154 -8.28 -1.34 -5.62
C LEU A 154 -7.46 -1.41 -6.91
N ILE A 155 -6.14 -1.47 -6.85
CA ILE A 155 -5.30 -1.57 -8.05
C ILE A 155 -5.63 -2.85 -8.83
N GLY A 156 -5.75 -3.98 -8.14
CA GLY A 156 -6.16 -5.25 -8.74
C GLY A 156 -7.58 -5.20 -9.32
N GLN A 157 -8.50 -4.44 -8.71
CA GLN A 157 -9.84 -4.21 -9.25
C GLN A 157 -9.79 -3.44 -10.58
N PHE A 158 -8.93 -2.41 -10.69
CA PHE A 158 -8.73 -1.70 -11.97
C PHE A 158 -8.17 -2.62 -13.06
N LEU A 159 -7.21 -3.49 -12.73
CA LEU A 159 -6.62 -4.44 -13.69
C LEU A 159 -7.62 -5.50 -14.18
N SER A 160 -8.57 -5.89 -13.34
CA SER A 160 -9.46 -7.03 -13.57
C SER A 160 -10.65 -6.68 -14.48
N LYS A 161 -10.84 -7.44 -15.55
CA LYS A 161 -12.06 -7.37 -16.38
C LYS A 161 -13.35 -7.72 -15.60
N LYS A 162 -13.22 -8.46 -14.50
CA LYS A 162 -14.37 -8.85 -13.67
C LYS A 162 -14.90 -7.62 -12.91
N PHE A 163 -14.03 -6.80 -12.35
CA PHE A 163 -14.40 -5.67 -11.51
C PHE A 163 -14.43 -4.33 -12.26
N ASN A 164 -13.64 -4.20 -13.32
CA ASN A 164 -13.54 -2.98 -14.11
C ASN A 164 -14.37 -3.13 -15.41
N LYS A 165 -15.51 -2.43 -15.44
CA LYS A 165 -16.44 -2.34 -16.56
C LYS A 165 -16.46 -0.96 -17.21
N ARG A 166 -15.47 -0.12 -16.89
CA ARG A 166 -15.34 1.24 -17.44
C ARG A 166 -15.10 1.21 -18.94
N GLU A 167 -15.59 2.23 -19.62
CA GLU A 167 -15.42 2.46 -21.06
C GLU A 167 -14.56 3.70 -21.37
N ASP A 168 -14.03 4.35 -20.33
CA ASP A 168 -13.13 5.49 -20.41
C ASP A 168 -11.64 5.06 -20.44
N ASP A 169 -10.72 6.02 -20.27
CA ASP A 169 -9.28 5.83 -20.30
C ASP A 169 -8.74 4.88 -19.20
N TYR A 170 -9.56 4.51 -18.22
CA TYR A 170 -9.21 3.57 -17.13
C TYR A 170 -9.87 2.20 -17.31
N GLY A 171 -10.57 1.93 -18.43
CA GLY A 171 -11.31 0.70 -18.67
C GLY A 171 -11.13 0.11 -20.07
N GLY A 172 -11.86 -0.98 -20.35
CA GLY A 172 -11.83 -1.66 -21.65
C GLY A 172 -10.52 -2.42 -21.93
N SER A 173 -9.58 -1.82 -22.66
CA SER A 173 -8.31 -2.46 -23.05
C SER A 173 -7.41 -2.75 -21.83
N PHE A 174 -6.48 -3.72 -21.98
CA PHE A 174 -5.51 -3.98 -20.92
C PHE A 174 -4.66 -2.73 -20.60
N LYS A 175 -4.27 -1.99 -21.63
CA LYS A 175 -3.52 -0.74 -21.49
C LYS A 175 -4.26 0.26 -20.59
N ASN A 176 -5.55 0.47 -20.85
CA ASN A 176 -6.36 1.39 -20.08
C ASN A 176 -6.56 0.90 -18.63
N ARG A 177 -6.83 -0.40 -18.43
CA ARG A 177 -6.98 -0.94 -17.09
C ARG A 177 -5.68 -0.89 -16.26
N ALA A 178 -4.52 -0.95 -16.92
CA ALA A 178 -3.23 -0.82 -16.27
C ALA A 178 -2.82 0.65 -16.03
N LYS A 179 -3.48 1.61 -16.68
CA LYS A 179 -3.14 3.03 -16.63
C LYS A 179 -3.06 3.55 -15.19
N PHE A 180 -4.05 3.23 -14.35
CA PHE A 180 -4.05 3.66 -12.95
C PHE A 180 -2.76 3.26 -12.20
N LEU A 181 -2.31 2.00 -12.37
CA LEU A 181 -1.07 1.52 -11.74
C LEU A 181 0.18 2.17 -12.36
N ILE A 182 0.23 2.28 -13.67
CA ILE A 182 1.39 2.82 -14.38
C ILE A 182 1.59 4.29 -14.04
N ASP A 183 0.53 5.10 -14.07
CA ASP A 183 0.58 6.52 -13.70
C ASP A 183 1.15 6.71 -12.28
N ILE A 184 0.70 5.90 -11.31
CA ILE A 184 1.22 5.92 -9.92
C ILE A 184 2.72 5.62 -9.89
N ILE A 185 3.17 4.58 -10.59
CA ILE A 185 4.60 4.18 -10.61
C ILE A 185 5.45 5.29 -11.22
N GLU A 186 5.02 5.86 -12.34
CA GLU A 186 5.76 6.93 -13.02
C GLU A 186 5.90 8.16 -12.13
N GLU A 187 4.82 8.59 -11.50
CA GLU A 187 4.84 9.76 -10.62
C GLU A 187 5.68 9.54 -9.35
N ILE A 188 5.66 8.34 -8.76
CA ILE A 188 6.54 8.01 -7.63
C ILE A 188 8.01 8.07 -8.05
N LYS A 189 8.36 7.53 -9.23
CA LYS A 189 9.73 7.59 -9.75
C LYS A 189 10.24 9.01 -9.95
N GLU A 190 9.38 9.91 -10.39
CA GLU A 190 9.72 11.32 -10.57
C GLU A 190 9.97 12.06 -9.26
N LYS A 191 9.26 11.66 -8.19
CA LYS A 191 9.25 12.35 -6.90
C LYS A 191 10.17 11.72 -5.84
N THR A 192 10.79 10.59 -6.15
CA THR A 192 11.69 9.89 -5.23
C THR A 192 13.07 9.68 -5.87
N SER A 193 14.04 9.24 -5.07
CA SER A 193 15.37 8.97 -5.59
C SER A 193 15.41 7.70 -6.46
N SER A 194 16.34 7.64 -7.41
CA SER A 194 16.57 6.44 -8.24
C SER A 194 16.95 5.19 -7.45
N ASN A 195 17.35 5.34 -6.19
CA ASN A 195 17.67 4.24 -5.29
C ASN A 195 16.44 3.75 -4.49
N PHE A 196 15.32 4.47 -4.55
CA PHE A 196 14.09 4.05 -3.87
C PHE A 196 13.42 2.92 -4.66
N LEU A 197 13.27 1.76 -4.03
CA LEU A 197 12.73 0.56 -4.68
C LEU A 197 11.21 0.67 -4.85
N ILE A 198 10.71 0.32 -6.02
CA ILE A 198 9.27 0.24 -6.28
C ILE A 198 8.95 -1.19 -6.73
N GLY A 199 8.30 -1.93 -5.83
CA GLY A 199 7.76 -3.26 -6.09
C GLY A 199 6.26 -3.22 -6.41
N CYS A 200 5.76 -4.30 -7.00
CA CYS A 200 4.34 -4.48 -7.22
C CYS A 200 3.95 -5.95 -6.99
N LEU A 201 3.01 -6.17 -6.07
CA LEU A 201 2.43 -7.49 -5.85
C LEU A 201 1.31 -7.72 -6.87
N LEU A 202 1.55 -8.58 -7.84
CA LEU A 202 0.60 -8.94 -8.88
C LEU A 202 0.22 -10.42 -8.79
N TYR A 203 -1.07 -10.71 -8.92
CA TYR A 203 -1.57 -12.05 -9.18
C TYR A 203 -2.30 -12.09 -10.51
N THR A 204 -2.08 -13.16 -11.26
CA THR A 204 -2.96 -13.54 -12.36
C THR A 204 -4.20 -14.21 -11.76
N SER A 205 -5.36 -13.61 -11.94
CA SER A 205 -6.67 -14.17 -11.58
C SER A 205 -7.44 -14.57 -12.83
#